data_4e3e7176b2e7209c64c8b92d8cd89ed8
#
_entry.id   4e3e7176b2e7209c64c8b92d8cd89ed8
#
_cell.length_a   1.000
_cell.length_b   1.000
_cell.length_c   1.000
_cell.angle_alpha   90.00
_cell.angle_beta   90.00
_cell.angle_gamma   90.00
#
_symmetry.space_group_name_H-M   'P 1'
#
loop_
_entity.id
_entity.type
_entity.pdbx_description
1 polymer ?
#
loop_
_entity_poly.entity_id
_entity_poly.type
_entity_poly.pdbx_seq_one_letter_code
_entity_poly.pdbx_strand_id
1 'polypeptide(L)'
;VIPAELDTPAVLREVSDAEGYLAKICFKTGPPMLSGVELEWTVHDRTDPAQPVDPNRLRDALGPHAPHTLDPTGAEAPLPGRGTVSVEPGGQVEISSAPHRSLRALCAHTSTDIARLTELLAFADLTLGSSGIDPYRPPSPAVETPRYRAMRAAFDRRGPAGRTMMYSTAGLQVCVDAGTPDRVRARWDAIHALGPPLLAAFATARYHAGNDTGWASARMAAWFAIDPARTRPAWTAARAGADPVAGWSAYALGAPLLCVRRPDGDWRVPPGITFRDWIDGALPRPPTQDDLDYHLSTLFPPVRARGYLEVRYLDAQPPGEWIAPVGVLAALLGDDAALSLAREACEPVLDRWDAAARHGLADSALAASAATVLRIALTALDRTDLEPATRDEISGIVQRRLAAADGRQP
;
A
#
# COMPACT_ATOMS: atom_id res chain seq x y z
N VAL A 1 -26.02 27.74 -18.24
CA VAL A 1 -24.84 26.87 -18.12
C VAL A 1 -23.66 27.79 -18.16
N ILE A 2 -23.09 28.15 -17.00
CA ILE A 2 -21.81 28.84 -16.86
C ILE A 2 -20.75 27.76 -17.12
N PRO A 3 -19.77 27.93 -18.03
CA PRO A 3 -18.66 27.01 -18.15
C PRO A 3 -17.93 27.03 -16.81
N ALA A 4 -17.69 25.84 -16.22
CA ALA A 4 -16.79 25.72 -15.10
C ALA A 4 -15.41 26.27 -15.59
N GLU A 5 -14.96 27.39 -15.05
CA GLU A 5 -13.59 27.82 -15.17
C GLU A 5 -12.75 26.65 -14.67
N LEU A 6 -11.97 26.07 -15.56
CA LEU A 6 -10.93 25.12 -15.19
C LEU A 6 -9.97 25.90 -14.29
N ASP A 7 -10.12 25.73 -12.98
CA ASP A 7 -9.24 26.35 -11.99
C ASP A 7 -7.79 25.98 -12.37
N THR A 8 -7.04 26.94 -12.86
CA THR A 8 -5.62 26.71 -13.20
C THR A 8 -4.91 26.38 -11.89
N PRO A 9 -4.21 25.22 -11.80
CA PRO A 9 -3.57 24.81 -10.57
C PRO A 9 -2.64 25.90 -10.03
N ALA A 10 -2.77 26.25 -8.76
CA ALA A 10 -1.98 27.31 -8.14
C ALA A 10 -0.48 26.96 -8.18
N VAL A 11 0.32 27.96 -8.57
CA VAL A 11 1.78 27.85 -8.61
C VAL A 11 2.33 27.94 -7.19
N LEU A 12 3.23 27.02 -6.84
CA LEU A 12 3.94 27.01 -5.57
C LEU A 12 5.24 27.80 -5.72
N ARG A 13 5.34 28.94 -5.05
CA ARG A 13 6.49 29.85 -5.17
C ARG A 13 7.44 29.77 -3.98
N GLU A 14 6.92 29.35 -2.85
CA GLU A 14 7.66 29.23 -1.60
C GLU A 14 7.36 27.87 -0.97
N VAL A 15 8.29 27.39 -0.15
CA VAL A 15 8.13 26.13 0.60
C VAL A 15 6.90 26.17 1.51
N SER A 16 6.62 27.33 2.10
CA SER A 16 5.41 27.59 2.92
C SER A 16 4.09 27.37 2.17
N ASP A 17 4.04 27.68 0.85
CA ASP A 17 2.86 27.41 0.01
C ASP A 17 2.60 25.89 -0.07
N ALA A 18 3.67 25.13 -0.30
CA ALA A 18 3.61 23.68 -0.39
C ALA A 18 3.27 23.02 0.95
N GLU A 19 3.87 23.49 2.06
CA GLU A 19 3.55 23.00 3.42
C GLU A 19 2.11 23.27 3.79
N GLY A 20 1.60 24.48 3.50
CA GLY A 20 0.18 24.83 3.71
C GLY A 20 -0.77 23.98 2.88
N TYR A 21 -0.41 23.68 1.65
CA TYR A 21 -1.19 22.79 0.79
C TYR A 21 -1.19 21.33 1.33
N LEU A 22 -0.03 20.79 1.69
CA LEU A 22 0.08 19.46 2.28
C LEU A 22 -0.72 19.31 3.58
N ALA A 23 -0.68 20.33 4.45
CA ALA A 23 -1.50 20.36 5.67
C ALA A 23 -2.99 20.24 5.36
N LYS A 24 -3.45 20.91 4.30
CA LYS A 24 -4.86 20.93 3.88
C LYS A 24 -5.32 19.59 3.29
N ILE A 25 -4.46 18.91 2.51
CA ILE A 25 -4.89 17.76 1.71
C ILE A 25 -4.54 16.39 2.33
N CYS A 26 -3.41 16.29 3.09
CA CYS A 26 -2.89 15.00 3.51
C CYS A 26 -3.52 14.46 4.80
N PHE A 27 -3.89 15.33 5.74
CA PHE A 27 -4.46 14.95 7.03
C PHE A 27 -5.86 15.51 7.19
N LYS A 28 -6.78 15.09 6.30
CA LYS A 28 -8.19 15.48 6.44
C LYS A 28 -8.77 14.85 7.69
N THR A 29 -9.43 15.66 8.49
CA THR A 29 -10.03 15.29 9.78
C THR A 29 -11.53 15.49 9.78
N GLY A 30 -12.23 14.79 10.66
CA GLY A 30 -13.65 14.91 10.87
C GLY A 30 -14.45 13.67 10.45
N PRO A 31 -15.78 13.67 10.74
CA PRO A 31 -16.67 12.62 10.26
C PRO A 31 -16.92 12.77 8.74
N PRO A 32 -17.22 11.66 8.03
CA PRO A 32 -17.38 10.30 8.51
C PRO A 32 -16.06 9.56 8.62
N MET A 33 -15.99 8.60 9.57
CA MET A 33 -14.88 7.63 9.62
C MET A 33 -15.07 6.62 8.51
N LEU A 34 -14.20 6.66 7.50
CA LEU A 34 -14.23 5.76 6.34
C LEU A 34 -13.02 4.81 6.38
N SER A 35 -13.24 3.61 5.86
CA SER A 35 -12.19 2.63 5.60
C SER A 35 -12.31 2.10 4.18
N GLY A 36 -11.19 1.77 3.57
CA GLY A 36 -11.07 1.15 2.26
C GLY A 36 -9.87 0.23 2.22
N VAL A 37 -9.77 -0.54 1.16
CA VAL A 37 -8.63 -1.43 0.90
C VAL A 37 -8.21 -1.36 -0.56
N GLU A 38 -6.91 -1.53 -0.80
CA GLU A 38 -6.33 -1.81 -2.10
C GLU A 38 -5.66 -3.18 -2.00
N LEU A 39 -6.07 -4.11 -2.84
CA LEU A 39 -5.64 -5.50 -2.80
C LEU A 39 -4.99 -5.87 -4.12
N GLU A 40 -3.69 -6.10 -4.09
CA GLU A 40 -2.91 -6.48 -5.25
C GLU A 40 -2.62 -7.99 -5.25
N TRP A 41 -2.60 -8.60 -6.43
CA TRP A 41 -2.15 -9.99 -6.63
C TRP A 41 -1.36 -10.12 -7.92
N THR A 42 -0.34 -10.96 -7.89
CA THR A 42 0.25 -11.49 -9.12
C THR A 42 -0.78 -12.38 -9.83
N VAL A 43 -0.73 -12.41 -11.17
CA VAL A 43 -1.62 -13.27 -11.97
C VAL A 43 -0.79 -14.34 -12.64
N HIS A 44 -1.25 -15.58 -12.58
CA HIS A 44 -0.53 -16.75 -13.10
C HIS A 44 -1.40 -17.57 -14.04
N ASP A 45 -0.77 -18.20 -15.02
CA ASP A 45 -1.39 -19.28 -15.79
C ASP A 45 -1.64 -20.47 -14.86
N ARG A 46 -2.81 -21.11 -14.95
CA ARG A 46 -3.20 -22.21 -14.07
C ARG A 46 -2.45 -23.50 -14.32
N THR A 47 -1.95 -23.70 -15.53
CA THR A 47 -1.23 -24.91 -15.92
C THR A 47 0.28 -24.77 -15.77
N ASP A 48 0.80 -23.57 -16.05
CA ASP A 48 2.22 -23.24 -15.90
C ASP A 48 2.39 -21.85 -15.28
N PRO A 49 2.48 -21.75 -13.94
CA PRO A 49 2.64 -20.46 -13.25
C PRO A 49 3.91 -19.68 -13.62
N ALA A 50 4.90 -20.33 -14.21
CA ALA A 50 6.14 -19.68 -14.68
C ALA A 50 5.97 -19.01 -16.05
N GLN A 51 4.90 -19.34 -16.78
CA GLN A 51 4.63 -18.71 -18.07
C GLN A 51 4.21 -17.25 -17.88
N PRO A 52 4.79 -16.29 -18.64
CA PRO A 52 4.33 -14.92 -18.65
C PRO A 52 2.87 -14.82 -19.11
N VAL A 53 2.07 -13.98 -18.41
CA VAL A 53 0.71 -13.71 -18.83
C VAL A 53 0.71 -12.63 -19.92
N ASP A 54 0.12 -12.93 -21.07
CA ASP A 54 -0.07 -11.95 -22.14
C ASP A 54 -1.03 -10.84 -21.68
N PRO A 55 -0.64 -9.55 -21.75
CA PRO A 55 -1.52 -8.43 -21.41
C PRO A 55 -2.85 -8.42 -22.18
N ASN A 56 -2.90 -8.90 -23.43
CA ASN A 56 -4.15 -9.02 -24.18
C ASN A 56 -5.07 -10.09 -23.59
N ARG A 57 -4.51 -11.24 -23.20
CA ARG A 57 -5.27 -12.29 -22.49
C ARG A 57 -5.85 -11.76 -21.17
N LEU A 58 -5.06 -10.99 -20.43
CA LEU A 58 -5.52 -10.36 -19.19
C LEU A 58 -6.62 -9.32 -19.45
N ARG A 59 -6.44 -8.45 -20.46
CA ARG A 59 -7.46 -7.49 -20.90
C ARG A 59 -8.79 -8.20 -21.24
N ASP A 60 -8.71 -9.24 -22.07
CA ASP A 60 -9.88 -9.98 -22.55
C ASP A 60 -10.59 -10.71 -21.37
N ALA A 61 -9.83 -11.22 -20.40
CA ALA A 61 -10.37 -11.81 -19.18
C ALA A 61 -11.11 -10.77 -18.31
N LEU A 62 -10.54 -9.58 -18.12
CA LEU A 62 -11.17 -8.52 -17.36
C LEU A 62 -12.39 -7.90 -18.05
N GLY A 63 -12.45 -7.97 -19.38
CA GLY A 63 -13.57 -7.48 -20.18
C GLY A 63 -13.91 -6.02 -19.90
N PRO A 64 -15.17 -5.69 -19.54
CA PRO A 64 -15.58 -4.31 -19.29
C PRO A 64 -14.92 -3.67 -18.05
N HIS A 65 -14.28 -4.47 -17.21
CA HIS A 65 -13.56 -4.01 -16.02
C HIS A 65 -12.07 -3.72 -16.29
N ALA A 66 -11.59 -3.94 -17.51
CA ALA A 66 -10.22 -3.67 -17.89
C ALA A 66 -9.90 -2.16 -17.73
N PRO A 67 -8.77 -1.81 -17.06
CA PRO A 67 -8.38 -0.41 -16.91
C PRO A 67 -7.87 0.18 -18.22
N HIS A 68 -7.95 1.51 -18.36
CA HIS A 68 -7.46 2.22 -19.56
C HIS A 68 -5.97 1.99 -19.87
N THR A 69 -5.19 1.51 -18.92
CA THR A 69 -3.78 1.10 -19.14
C THR A 69 -3.67 -0.15 -20.02
N LEU A 70 -4.69 -1.01 -20.05
CA LEU A 70 -4.81 -2.18 -20.94
C LEU A 70 -5.75 -1.97 -22.10
N ASP A 71 -6.84 -1.23 -21.89
CA ASP A 71 -7.85 -0.91 -22.90
C ASP A 71 -8.18 0.59 -22.89
N PRO A 72 -7.46 1.42 -23.66
CA PRO A 72 -7.66 2.87 -23.68
C PRO A 72 -9.05 3.33 -24.07
N THR A 73 -9.85 2.47 -24.70
CA THR A 73 -11.21 2.77 -25.16
C THR A 73 -12.29 2.02 -24.36
N GLY A 74 -11.87 1.21 -23.39
CA GLY A 74 -12.75 0.40 -22.55
C GLY A 74 -13.61 1.23 -21.60
N ALA A 75 -14.58 0.56 -20.98
CA ALA A 75 -15.56 1.22 -20.13
C ALA A 75 -15.05 1.47 -18.70
N GLU A 76 -13.97 0.80 -18.26
CA GLU A 76 -13.50 0.78 -16.85
C GLU A 76 -14.66 0.59 -15.84
N ALA A 77 -15.60 -0.32 -16.17
CA ALA A 77 -16.77 -0.53 -15.34
C ALA A 77 -16.36 -1.05 -13.95
N PRO A 78 -16.93 -0.53 -12.84
CA PRO A 78 -16.65 -1.05 -11.52
C PRO A 78 -17.12 -2.50 -11.39
N LEU A 79 -16.50 -3.25 -10.48
CA LEU A 79 -16.93 -4.59 -10.07
C LEU A 79 -18.27 -4.51 -9.30
N PRO A 80 -19.00 -5.64 -9.10
CA PRO A 80 -20.34 -5.64 -8.47
C PRO A 80 -20.38 -5.01 -7.07
N GLY A 81 -19.32 -5.14 -6.26
CA GLY A 81 -19.16 -4.47 -4.96
C GLY A 81 -18.68 -3.02 -5.07
N ARG A 82 -18.60 -2.48 -6.31
CA ARG A 82 -18.19 -1.11 -6.65
C ARG A 82 -16.68 -0.83 -6.52
N GLY A 83 -15.87 -1.85 -6.34
CA GLY A 83 -14.42 -1.73 -6.48
C GLY A 83 -14.01 -1.49 -7.94
N THR A 84 -12.90 -0.80 -8.14
CA THR A 84 -12.28 -0.60 -9.46
C THR A 84 -11.08 -1.51 -9.63
N VAL A 85 -10.83 -1.93 -10.86
CA VAL A 85 -9.67 -2.75 -11.21
C VAL A 85 -8.58 -1.86 -11.78
N SER A 86 -7.35 -2.02 -11.30
CA SER A 86 -6.14 -1.47 -11.94
C SER A 86 -5.16 -2.60 -12.27
N VAL A 87 -4.20 -2.31 -13.14
CA VAL A 87 -3.15 -3.26 -13.51
C VAL A 87 -1.81 -2.57 -13.39
N GLU A 88 -0.98 -3.16 -12.56
CA GLU A 88 0.36 -2.70 -12.23
C GLU A 88 1.38 -3.04 -13.35
N PRO A 89 2.58 -2.41 -13.37
CA PRO A 89 3.52 -2.53 -14.49
C PRO A 89 3.94 -3.96 -14.84
N GLY A 90 3.90 -4.89 -13.91
CA GLY A 90 4.24 -6.31 -14.14
C GLY A 90 3.03 -7.21 -14.45
N GLY A 91 1.84 -6.62 -14.61
CA GLY A 91 0.60 -7.36 -14.85
C GLY A 91 -0.10 -7.84 -13.58
N GLN A 92 0.32 -7.35 -12.40
CA GLN A 92 -0.42 -7.58 -11.16
C GLN A 92 -1.75 -6.86 -11.24
N VAL A 93 -2.81 -7.52 -10.77
CA VAL A 93 -4.16 -6.96 -10.74
C VAL A 93 -4.43 -6.45 -9.34
N GLU A 94 -4.98 -5.24 -9.27
CA GLU A 94 -5.39 -4.60 -8.03
C GLU A 94 -6.90 -4.36 -8.03
N ILE A 95 -7.53 -4.56 -6.88
CA ILE A 95 -8.87 -4.06 -6.56
C ILE A 95 -8.75 -2.92 -5.57
N SER A 96 -9.17 -1.72 -5.95
CA SER A 96 -9.39 -0.61 -5.04
C SER A 96 -10.86 -0.57 -4.65
N SER A 97 -11.18 -0.83 -3.37
CA SER A 97 -12.57 -0.84 -2.89
C SER A 97 -13.17 0.57 -2.88
N ALA A 98 -14.49 0.67 -2.97
CA ALA A 98 -15.18 1.87 -2.52
C ALA A 98 -14.94 2.07 -1.00
N PRO A 99 -14.87 3.33 -0.50
CA PRO A 99 -14.74 3.58 0.92
C PRO A 99 -16.08 3.34 1.65
N HIS A 100 -16.02 2.72 2.84
CA HIS A 100 -17.19 2.38 3.64
C HIS A 100 -17.07 2.88 5.08
N ARG A 101 -18.22 3.24 5.69
CA ARG A 101 -18.32 3.54 7.13
C ARG A 101 -18.39 2.29 7.99
N SER A 102 -18.85 1.18 7.41
CA SER A 102 -19.09 -0.10 8.05
C SER A 102 -18.03 -1.08 7.59
N LEU A 103 -17.32 -1.69 8.53
CA LEU A 103 -16.32 -2.73 8.24
C LEU A 103 -17.01 -3.97 7.64
N ARG A 104 -18.23 -4.29 8.13
CA ARG A 104 -19.06 -5.35 7.55
C ARG A 104 -19.35 -5.10 6.07
N ALA A 105 -19.76 -3.86 5.71
CA ALA A 105 -20.05 -3.52 4.32
C ALA A 105 -18.78 -3.56 3.46
N LEU A 106 -17.66 -3.06 3.96
CA LEU A 106 -16.36 -3.14 3.29
C LEU A 106 -16.01 -4.61 2.98
N CYS A 107 -16.05 -5.48 3.99
CA CYS A 107 -15.73 -6.90 3.81
C CYS A 107 -16.67 -7.58 2.81
N ALA A 108 -17.99 -7.39 2.93
CA ALA A 108 -18.97 -8.01 2.05
C ALA A 108 -18.80 -7.59 0.58
N HIS A 109 -18.67 -6.28 0.31
CA HIS A 109 -18.53 -5.77 -1.05
C HIS A 109 -17.18 -6.18 -1.66
N THR A 110 -16.09 -6.07 -0.91
CA THR A 110 -14.77 -6.48 -1.40
C THR A 110 -14.70 -7.99 -1.67
N SER A 111 -15.31 -8.83 -0.81
CA SER A 111 -15.39 -10.27 -1.07
C SER A 111 -16.17 -10.59 -2.34
N THR A 112 -17.26 -9.85 -2.61
CA THR A 112 -18.02 -9.97 -3.88
C THR A 112 -17.15 -9.62 -5.08
N ASP A 113 -16.36 -8.56 -4.98
CA ASP A 113 -15.45 -8.13 -6.06
C ASP A 113 -14.32 -9.15 -6.31
N ILE A 114 -13.73 -9.70 -5.24
CA ILE A 114 -12.70 -10.75 -5.35
C ILE A 114 -13.28 -12.00 -6.01
N ALA A 115 -14.49 -12.42 -5.62
CA ALA A 115 -15.16 -13.57 -6.22
C ALA A 115 -15.37 -13.34 -7.72
N ARG A 116 -15.86 -12.16 -8.11
CA ARG A 116 -16.05 -11.80 -9.51
C ARG A 116 -14.75 -11.78 -10.30
N LEU A 117 -13.69 -11.15 -9.76
CA LEU A 117 -12.38 -11.13 -10.39
C LEU A 117 -11.82 -12.56 -10.57
N THR A 118 -11.98 -13.40 -9.55
CA THR A 118 -11.53 -14.80 -9.60
C THR A 118 -12.24 -15.58 -10.70
N GLU A 119 -13.56 -15.41 -10.86
CA GLU A 119 -14.33 -16.00 -11.94
C GLU A 119 -13.86 -15.53 -13.33
N LEU A 120 -13.67 -14.23 -13.51
CA LEU A 120 -13.21 -13.65 -14.78
C LEU A 120 -11.85 -14.23 -15.19
N LEU A 121 -10.92 -14.30 -14.27
CA LEU A 121 -9.59 -14.87 -14.51
C LEU A 121 -9.67 -16.38 -14.80
N ALA A 122 -10.51 -17.11 -14.07
CA ALA A 122 -10.68 -18.55 -14.26
C ALA A 122 -11.21 -18.92 -15.65
N PHE A 123 -12.09 -18.12 -16.26
CA PHE A 123 -12.57 -18.31 -17.64
C PHE A 123 -11.43 -18.19 -18.68
N ALA A 124 -10.36 -17.50 -18.34
CA ALA A 124 -9.18 -17.35 -19.18
C ALA A 124 -8.04 -18.27 -18.75
N ASP A 125 -8.29 -19.32 -17.94
CA ASP A 125 -7.27 -20.19 -17.34
C ASP A 125 -6.17 -19.46 -16.56
N LEU A 126 -6.55 -18.33 -15.92
CA LEU A 126 -5.70 -17.54 -15.05
C LEU A 126 -6.12 -17.69 -13.59
N THR A 127 -5.21 -17.39 -12.67
CA THR A 127 -5.46 -17.43 -11.23
C THR A 127 -4.72 -16.31 -10.51
N LEU A 128 -5.27 -15.85 -9.38
CA LEU A 128 -4.60 -14.93 -8.46
C LEU A 128 -3.51 -15.65 -7.67
N GLY A 129 -2.39 -14.98 -7.46
CA GLY A 129 -1.33 -15.44 -6.58
C GLY A 129 -1.71 -15.33 -5.09
N SER A 130 -0.89 -15.87 -4.23
CA SER A 130 -1.11 -15.90 -2.77
C SER A 130 0.06 -15.31 -1.97
N SER A 131 0.99 -14.65 -2.66
CA SER A 131 2.26 -14.17 -2.09
C SER A 131 2.48 -12.69 -2.41
N GLY A 132 3.15 -11.98 -1.51
CA GLY A 132 3.53 -10.57 -1.71
C GLY A 132 4.60 -10.34 -2.79
N ILE A 133 5.14 -11.40 -3.38
CA ILE A 133 6.06 -11.33 -4.51
C ILE A 133 5.84 -12.53 -5.42
N ASP A 134 6.10 -12.39 -6.73
CA ASP A 134 5.96 -13.48 -7.68
C ASP A 134 6.95 -14.61 -7.36
N PRO A 135 6.48 -15.78 -6.94
CA PRO A 135 7.37 -16.87 -6.57
C PRO A 135 7.95 -17.62 -7.78
N TYR A 136 7.41 -17.44 -8.98
CA TYR A 136 7.73 -18.24 -10.14
C TYR A 136 8.58 -17.50 -11.17
N ARG A 137 8.27 -16.22 -11.45
CA ARG A 137 8.83 -15.46 -12.58
C ARG A 137 9.80 -14.37 -12.13
N PRO A 138 10.87 -14.13 -12.88
CA PRO A 138 11.69 -12.94 -12.71
C PRO A 138 10.91 -11.66 -13.09
N PRO A 139 11.37 -10.47 -12.65
CA PRO A 139 10.73 -9.20 -12.96
C PRO A 139 10.66 -8.95 -14.48
N SER A 140 9.45 -8.75 -15.01
CA SER A 140 9.23 -8.47 -16.43
C SER A 140 8.11 -7.44 -16.59
N PRO A 141 8.28 -6.41 -17.44
CA PRO A 141 7.23 -5.44 -17.72
C PRO A 141 6.10 -6.08 -18.55
N ALA A 142 4.85 -5.82 -18.16
CA ALA A 142 3.65 -6.18 -18.91
C ALA A 142 2.93 -4.93 -19.44
N VAL A 143 2.97 -3.82 -18.67
CA VAL A 143 2.33 -2.55 -19.02
C VAL A 143 3.38 -1.44 -19.02
N GLU A 144 3.40 -0.64 -20.09
CA GLU A 144 4.32 0.49 -20.24
C GLU A 144 3.55 1.82 -20.40
N THR A 145 3.84 2.77 -19.52
CA THR A 145 3.36 4.14 -19.56
C THR A 145 4.55 5.11 -19.46
N PRO A 146 4.38 6.41 -19.79
CA PRO A 146 5.44 7.40 -19.54
C PRO A 146 5.91 7.40 -18.08
N ARG A 147 4.99 7.23 -17.13
CA ARG A 147 5.26 7.07 -15.70
C ARG A 147 6.20 5.90 -15.44
N TYR A 148 5.83 4.71 -15.91
CA TYR A 148 6.57 3.47 -15.63
C TYR A 148 7.96 3.48 -16.28
N ARG A 149 8.10 4.07 -17.49
CA ARG A 149 9.41 4.27 -18.12
C ARG A 149 10.30 5.19 -17.29
N ALA A 150 9.76 6.31 -16.78
CA ALA A 150 10.52 7.25 -15.97
C ALA A 150 10.90 6.62 -14.60
N MET A 151 9.98 5.89 -13.96
CA MET A 151 10.23 5.15 -12.72
C MET A 151 11.36 4.13 -12.91
N ARG A 152 11.28 3.28 -13.94
CA ARG A 152 12.31 2.30 -14.26
C ARG A 152 13.68 2.98 -14.45
N ALA A 153 13.74 4.03 -15.27
CA ALA A 153 14.97 4.76 -15.52
C ALA A 153 15.56 5.39 -14.24
N ALA A 154 14.72 5.84 -13.32
CA ALA A 154 15.15 6.39 -12.04
C ALA A 154 15.70 5.31 -11.11
N PHE A 155 15.01 4.19 -10.99
CA PHE A 155 15.38 3.10 -10.07
C PHE A 155 16.57 2.27 -10.56
N ASP A 156 16.69 2.03 -11.87
CA ASP A 156 17.81 1.28 -12.45
C ASP A 156 19.18 1.89 -12.12
N ARG A 157 19.23 3.19 -11.81
CA ARG A 157 20.47 3.85 -11.34
C ARG A 157 20.94 3.36 -9.97
N ARG A 158 20.04 2.74 -9.18
CA ARG A 158 20.31 2.24 -7.81
C ARG A 158 20.40 0.72 -7.73
N GLY A 159 20.14 0.01 -8.84
CA GLY A 159 20.21 -1.45 -8.89
C GLY A 159 18.88 -2.12 -9.25
N PRO A 160 18.78 -3.44 -9.13
CA PRO A 160 17.66 -4.23 -9.64
C PRO A 160 16.38 -4.15 -8.79
N ALA A 161 16.46 -3.68 -7.55
CA ALA A 161 15.34 -3.69 -6.61
C ALA A 161 14.10 -2.95 -7.15
N GLY A 162 14.30 -1.86 -7.91
CA GLY A 162 13.21 -1.12 -8.54
C GLY A 162 12.42 -1.95 -9.55
N ARG A 163 13.09 -2.78 -10.34
CA ARG A 163 12.41 -3.70 -11.27
C ARG A 163 11.63 -4.78 -10.50
N THR A 164 12.22 -5.34 -9.45
CA THR A 164 11.53 -6.31 -8.59
C THR A 164 10.27 -5.70 -8.01
N MET A 165 10.36 -4.49 -7.44
CA MET A 165 9.20 -3.79 -6.90
C MET A 165 8.12 -3.55 -7.95
N MET A 166 8.48 -3.00 -9.11
CA MET A 166 7.51 -2.64 -10.15
C MET A 166 6.83 -3.85 -10.80
N TYR A 167 7.57 -4.96 -10.98
CA TYR A 167 7.11 -6.02 -11.87
C TYR A 167 6.78 -7.33 -11.17
N SER A 168 7.14 -7.49 -9.89
CA SER A 168 6.98 -8.76 -9.20
C SER A 168 6.27 -8.68 -7.86
N THR A 169 6.10 -7.48 -7.27
CA THR A 169 5.51 -7.37 -5.93
C THR A 169 4.01 -7.11 -5.97
N ALA A 170 3.33 -7.59 -4.95
CA ALA A 170 1.92 -7.33 -4.68
C ALA A 170 1.71 -7.06 -3.19
N GLY A 171 0.92 -6.05 -2.86
CA GLY A 171 0.67 -5.61 -1.49
C GLY A 171 -0.79 -5.65 -1.11
N LEU A 172 -1.02 -5.48 0.17
CA LEU A 172 -2.31 -5.19 0.75
C LEU A 172 -2.23 -3.84 1.44
N GLN A 173 -3.10 -2.91 1.05
CA GLN A 173 -3.14 -1.59 1.63
C GLN A 173 -4.47 -1.39 2.37
N VAL A 174 -4.39 -0.82 3.58
CA VAL A 174 -5.56 -0.47 4.38
C VAL A 174 -5.61 1.03 4.51
N CYS A 175 -6.69 1.62 4.01
CA CYS A 175 -6.93 3.05 4.01
C CYS A 175 -7.92 3.40 5.11
N VAL A 176 -7.56 4.31 6.01
CA VAL A 176 -8.41 4.75 7.12
C VAL A 176 -8.34 6.26 7.28
N ASP A 177 -9.45 6.88 7.64
CA ASP A 177 -9.45 8.30 7.96
C ASP A 177 -8.44 8.63 9.07
N ALA A 178 -7.85 9.82 8.99
CA ALA A 178 -6.90 10.29 10.01
C ALA A 178 -7.55 10.49 11.40
N GLY A 179 -8.86 10.53 11.47
CA GLY A 179 -9.63 10.70 12.70
C GLY A 179 -9.98 12.17 12.97
N THR A 180 -10.33 12.47 14.22
CA THR A 180 -10.54 13.85 14.67
C THR A 180 -9.20 14.57 14.90
N PRO A 181 -9.15 15.91 14.88
CA PRO A 181 -7.89 16.67 15.00
C PRO A 181 -7.03 16.30 16.22
N ASP A 182 -7.67 16.01 17.34
CA ASP A 182 -7.03 15.59 18.58
C ASP A 182 -6.44 14.16 18.51
N ARG A 183 -6.89 13.33 17.58
CA ARG A 183 -6.48 11.93 17.43
C ARG A 183 -5.41 11.69 16.35
N VAL A 184 -5.26 12.61 15.41
CA VAL A 184 -4.36 12.43 14.24
C VAL A 184 -2.96 11.97 14.65
N ARG A 185 -2.38 12.65 15.64
CA ARG A 185 -1.03 12.33 16.13
C ARG A 185 -0.95 10.92 16.69
N ALA A 186 -1.85 10.58 17.60
CA ALA A 186 -1.86 9.25 18.24
C ALA A 186 -2.06 8.13 17.19
N ARG A 187 -2.95 8.35 16.21
CA ARG A 187 -3.19 7.38 15.13
C ARG A 187 -1.98 7.25 14.22
N TRP A 188 -1.34 8.37 13.85
CA TRP A 188 -0.14 8.39 13.04
C TRP A 188 1.00 7.62 13.71
N ASP A 189 1.27 7.90 14.99
CA ASP A 189 2.30 7.22 15.78
C ASP A 189 1.99 5.73 15.90
N ALA A 190 0.75 5.37 16.21
CA ALA A 190 0.33 3.98 16.40
C ALA A 190 0.43 3.16 15.11
N ILE A 191 -0.04 3.67 13.97
CA ILE A 191 0.02 2.94 12.68
C ILE A 191 1.46 2.64 12.30
N HIS A 192 2.40 3.54 12.57
CA HIS A 192 3.82 3.29 12.32
C HIS A 192 4.41 2.29 13.33
N ALA A 193 4.05 2.42 14.61
CA ALA A 193 4.50 1.48 15.64
C ALA A 193 4.04 0.04 15.38
N LEU A 194 2.81 -0.13 14.91
CA LEU A 194 2.23 -1.42 14.50
C LEU A 194 2.93 -2.04 13.28
N GLY A 195 3.68 -1.24 12.51
CA GLY A 195 4.27 -1.69 11.25
C GLY A 195 5.18 -2.91 11.37
N PRO A 196 6.29 -2.87 12.15
CA PRO A 196 7.20 -4.00 12.23
C PRO A 196 6.54 -5.31 12.69
N PRO A 197 5.73 -5.37 13.78
CA PRO A 197 5.11 -6.62 14.21
C PRO A 197 4.03 -7.13 13.23
N LEU A 198 3.24 -6.25 12.58
CA LEU A 198 2.24 -6.69 11.61
C LEU A 198 2.88 -7.10 10.28
N LEU A 199 3.95 -6.41 9.82
CA LEU A 199 4.75 -6.90 8.70
C LEU A 199 5.28 -8.30 8.97
N ALA A 200 5.84 -8.56 10.16
CA ALA A 200 6.34 -9.87 10.53
C ALA A 200 5.24 -10.95 10.56
N ALA A 201 4.05 -10.62 11.09
CA ALA A 201 2.93 -11.54 11.22
C ALA A 201 2.26 -11.91 9.89
N PHE A 202 2.23 -10.96 8.93
CA PHE A 202 1.54 -11.11 7.65
C PHE A 202 2.50 -11.19 6.45
N ALA A 203 3.78 -11.48 6.69
CA ALA A 203 4.75 -11.73 5.63
C ALA A 203 4.41 -13.00 4.83
N THR A 204 4.36 -12.89 3.50
CA THR A 204 4.06 -13.99 2.58
C THR A 204 5.04 -14.05 1.40
N ALA A 205 6.08 -13.22 1.39
CA ALA A 205 6.92 -12.96 0.22
C ALA A 205 8.33 -13.57 0.34
N ARG A 206 8.41 -14.87 0.70
CA ARG A 206 9.69 -15.55 0.91
C ARG A 206 10.36 -16.03 -0.38
N TYR A 207 9.58 -16.56 -1.31
CA TYR A 207 10.10 -17.15 -2.56
C TYR A 207 9.92 -16.19 -3.72
N HIS A 208 10.95 -16.02 -4.55
CA HIS A 208 10.92 -15.19 -5.75
C HIS A 208 11.65 -15.85 -6.91
N ALA A 209 11.03 -15.88 -8.07
CA ALA A 209 11.60 -16.45 -9.29
C ALA A 209 12.21 -17.85 -9.07
N GLY A 210 11.50 -18.72 -8.37
CA GLY A 210 11.90 -20.11 -8.07
C GLY A 210 12.91 -20.26 -6.93
N ASN A 211 13.33 -19.17 -6.28
CA ASN A 211 14.38 -19.20 -5.27
C ASN A 211 13.88 -18.78 -3.88
N ASP A 212 14.38 -19.40 -2.82
CA ASP A 212 14.26 -18.90 -1.46
C ASP A 212 15.15 -17.67 -1.30
N THR A 213 14.55 -16.51 -1.06
CA THR A 213 15.28 -15.25 -0.92
C THR A 213 15.98 -15.12 0.44
N GLY A 214 15.61 -15.94 1.40
CA GLY A 214 16.03 -15.83 2.80
C GLY A 214 15.40 -14.63 3.54
N TRP A 215 14.40 -13.97 2.95
CA TRP A 215 13.60 -12.91 3.59
C TRP A 215 12.20 -13.44 3.89
N ALA A 216 11.61 -13.04 5.02
CA ALA A 216 10.20 -13.29 5.29
C ALA A 216 9.31 -12.47 4.34
N SER A 217 9.70 -11.21 4.07
CA SER A 217 9.10 -10.35 3.06
C SER A 217 10.17 -9.79 2.11
N ALA A 218 10.47 -10.50 1.02
CA ALA A 218 11.31 -9.99 -0.05
C ALA A 218 10.68 -8.80 -0.79
N ARG A 219 9.34 -8.66 -0.73
CA ARG A 219 8.63 -7.45 -1.19
C ARG A 219 9.15 -6.23 -0.45
N MET A 220 9.10 -6.21 0.88
CA MET A 220 9.55 -5.07 1.65
C MET A 220 11.07 -4.86 1.57
N ALA A 221 11.86 -5.94 1.43
CA ALA A 221 13.29 -5.84 1.16
C ALA A 221 13.56 -5.09 -0.16
N ALA A 222 12.84 -5.42 -1.25
CA ALA A 222 12.94 -4.71 -2.51
C ALA A 222 12.53 -3.24 -2.37
N TRP A 223 11.42 -2.95 -1.69
CA TRP A 223 10.95 -1.59 -1.46
C TRP A 223 11.97 -0.74 -0.72
N PHE A 224 12.54 -1.23 0.38
CA PHE A 224 13.52 -0.48 1.17
C PHE A 224 14.87 -0.27 0.43
N ALA A 225 15.16 -1.10 -0.57
CA ALA A 225 16.37 -0.99 -1.37
C ALA A 225 16.27 0.00 -2.55
N ILE A 226 15.06 0.49 -2.90
CA ILE A 226 14.89 1.36 -4.07
C ILE A 226 15.50 2.74 -3.84
N ASP A 227 14.97 3.47 -2.87
CA ASP A 227 15.36 4.85 -2.55
C ASP A 227 14.90 5.18 -1.12
N PRO A 228 15.82 5.21 -0.14
CA PRO A 228 15.46 5.46 1.26
C PRO A 228 14.67 6.75 1.48
N ALA A 229 14.92 7.80 0.68
CA ALA A 229 14.22 9.08 0.81
C ALA A 229 12.73 9.00 0.45
N ARG A 230 12.28 7.94 -0.24
CA ARG A 230 10.87 7.75 -0.63
C ARG A 230 10.23 6.47 -0.10
N THR A 231 11.02 5.53 0.45
CA THR A 231 10.52 4.21 0.86
C THR A 231 10.69 3.92 2.34
N ARG A 232 11.52 4.70 3.06
CA ARG A 232 11.63 4.56 4.52
C ARG A 232 10.47 5.26 5.22
N PRO A 233 10.14 4.87 6.46
CA PRO A 233 9.06 5.51 7.22
C PRO A 233 9.27 7.01 7.35
N ALA A 234 8.22 7.80 7.18
CA ALA A 234 8.21 9.23 7.45
C ALA A 234 8.25 9.54 8.97
N TRP A 235 7.97 8.53 9.78
CA TRP A 235 7.99 8.55 11.25
C TRP A 235 9.06 7.59 11.78
N THR A 236 9.68 7.95 12.90
CA THR A 236 10.61 7.09 13.67
C THR A 236 10.31 7.22 15.15
N ALA A 237 10.80 6.28 15.98
CA ALA A 237 10.64 6.34 17.44
C ALA A 237 11.13 7.66 18.03
N ALA A 238 12.22 8.23 17.50
CA ALA A 238 12.76 9.53 17.92
C ALA A 238 11.83 10.73 17.61
N ARG A 239 10.81 10.53 16.74
CA ARG A 239 9.81 11.55 16.37
C ARG A 239 8.43 11.26 16.95
N ALA A 240 8.31 10.28 17.83
CA ALA A 240 7.05 9.99 18.52
C ALA A 240 6.55 11.23 19.26
N GLY A 241 5.25 11.55 19.07
CA GLY A 241 4.63 12.75 19.63
C GLY A 241 4.94 14.06 18.91
N ALA A 242 5.76 14.07 17.83
CA ALA A 242 5.96 15.25 16.99
C ALA A 242 4.74 15.55 16.13
N ASP A 243 4.70 16.74 15.53
CA ASP A 243 3.65 17.12 14.59
C ASP A 243 3.73 16.26 13.31
N PRO A 244 2.71 15.43 13.00
CA PRO A 244 2.71 14.57 11.83
C PRO A 244 2.70 15.37 10.52
N VAL A 245 2.07 16.54 10.48
CA VAL A 245 2.01 17.38 9.29
C VAL A 245 3.38 17.94 8.94
N ALA A 246 4.10 18.48 9.90
CA ALA A 246 5.46 18.98 9.69
C ALA A 246 6.42 17.84 9.29
N GLY A 247 6.31 16.68 9.95
CA GLY A 247 7.12 15.50 9.62
C GLY A 247 6.87 14.98 8.20
N TRP A 248 5.61 14.88 7.79
CA TRP A 248 5.21 14.47 6.45
C TRP A 248 5.62 15.49 5.38
N SER A 249 5.45 16.79 5.64
CA SER A 249 5.85 17.84 4.69
C SER A 249 7.36 17.83 4.46
N ALA A 250 8.16 17.71 5.53
CA ALA A 250 9.60 17.59 5.40
C ALA A 250 10.01 16.35 4.59
N TYR A 251 9.34 15.20 4.81
CA TYR A 251 9.56 13.97 4.06
C TYR A 251 9.21 14.15 2.58
N ALA A 252 8.02 14.65 2.29
CA ALA A 252 7.52 14.78 0.91
C ALA A 252 8.34 15.78 0.09
N LEU A 253 8.64 16.95 0.65
CA LEU A 253 9.39 18.00 -0.05
C LEU A 253 10.90 17.68 -0.15
N GLY A 254 11.42 16.88 0.77
CA GLY A 254 12.82 16.44 0.77
C GLY A 254 13.09 15.22 -0.11
N ALA A 255 12.05 14.51 -0.59
CA ALA A 255 12.23 13.38 -1.49
C ALA A 255 12.64 13.85 -2.89
N PRO A 256 13.63 13.20 -3.55
CA PRO A 256 14.00 13.50 -4.93
C PRO A 256 12.80 13.29 -5.88
N LEU A 257 12.69 14.12 -6.91
CA LEU A 257 11.68 13.94 -7.95
C LEU A 257 11.90 12.61 -8.68
N LEU A 258 10.85 11.83 -8.84
CA LEU A 258 10.90 10.60 -9.63
C LEU A 258 10.69 10.88 -11.11
N CYS A 259 9.72 11.74 -11.39
CA CYS A 259 9.38 12.18 -12.74
C CYS A 259 8.60 13.50 -12.69
N VAL A 260 8.51 14.19 -13.82
CA VAL A 260 7.67 15.37 -14.03
C VAL A 260 6.83 15.15 -15.29
N ARG A 261 5.52 15.31 -15.18
CA ARG A 261 4.60 15.14 -16.31
C ARG A 261 4.92 16.17 -17.41
N ARG A 262 5.04 15.70 -18.65
CA ARG A 262 5.27 16.52 -19.84
C ARG A 262 4.45 16.01 -21.02
N PRO A 263 3.99 16.89 -21.90
CA PRO A 263 3.19 16.49 -23.09
C PRO A 263 3.95 15.59 -24.06
N ASP A 264 5.28 15.71 -24.16
CA ASP A 264 6.16 14.95 -25.06
C ASP A 264 6.37 13.48 -24.60
N GLY A 265 5.88 13.11 -23.41
CA GLY A 265 5.99 11.76 -22.87
C GLY A 265 7.37 11.43 -22.28
N ASP A 266 8.36 12.30 -22.33
CA ASP A 266 9.62 12.16 -21.59
C ASP A 266 9.50 12.81 -20.21
N TRP A 267 9.13 12.01 -19.21
CA TRP A 267 8.93 12.47 -17.86
C TRP A 267 10.17 12.40 -16.96
N ARG A 268 11.33 12.02 -17.54
CA ARG A 268 12.57 11.89 -16.77
C ARG A 268 13.04 13.25 -16.26
N VAL A 269 13.66 13.22 -15.07
CA VAL A 269 14.26 14.39 -14.43
C VAL A 269 15.72 14.12 -14.09
N PRO A 270 16.56 15.16 -13.96
CA PRO A 270 17.90 15.00 -13.43
C PRO A 270 17.87 14.37 -12.04
N PRO A 271 18.81 13.48 -11.70
CA PRO A 271 18.84 12.82 -10.40
C PRO A 271 19.16 13.81 -9.28
N GLY A 272 18.59 13.55 -8.10
CA GLY A 272 18.91 14.27 -6.87
C GLY A 272 18.12 15.56 -6.64
N ILE A 273 17.42 16.10 -7.64
CA ILE A 273 16.56 17.28 -7.47
C ILE A 273 15.36 16.87 -6.60
N THR A 274 15.19 17.51 -5.44
CA THR A 274 14.03 17.35 -4.57
C THR A 274 12.86 18.22 -5.01
N PHE A 275 11.68 18.01 -4.45
CA PHE A 275 10.56 18.92 -4.71
C PHE A 275 10.85 20.32 -4.16
N ARG A 276 11.54 20.42 -3.03
CA ARG A 276 12.02 21.70 -2.48
C ARG A 276 12.94 22.42 -3.44
N ASP A 277 13.94 21.73 -4.01
CA ASP A 277 14.84 22.35 -5.01
C ASP A 277 14.08 22.83 -6.24
N TRP A 278 12.99 22.15 -6.62
CA TRP A 278 12.13 22.60 -7.72
C TRP A 278 11.42 23.92 -7.40
N ILE A 279 10.89 24.07 -6.19
CA ILE A 279 10.33 25.34 -5.71
C ILE A 279 11.40 26.45 -5.77
N ASP A 280 12.62 26.13 -5.36
CA ASP A 280 13.78 27.04 -5.35
C ASP A 280 14.38 27.31 -6.75
N GLY A 281 13.75 26.82 -7.83
CA GLY A 281 14.11 27.14 -9.22
C GLY A 281 15.05 26.16 -9.90
N ALA A 282 15.26 24.95 -9.39
CA ALA A 282 16.12 23.94 -10.01
C ALA A 282 15.59 23.42 -11.36
N LEU A 283 14.33 23.66 -11.72
CA LEU A 283 13.75 23.33 -13.02
C LEU A 283 13.22 24.60 -13.72
N PRO A 284 13.09 24.58 -15.08
CA PRO A 284 12.76 25.78 -15.86
C PRO A 284 11.44 26.47 -15.53
N ARG A 285 10.46 25.75 -15.00
CA ARG A 285 9.20 26.32 -14.52
C ARG A 285 9.00 26.05 -13.03
N PRO A 286 8.29 26.91 -12.30
CA PRO A 286 7.91 26.60 -10.93
C PRO A 286 6.90 25.43 -10.90
N PRO A 287 6.85 24.64 -9.81
CA PRO A 287 5.87 23.59 -9.65
C PRO A 287 4.48 24.16 -9.32
N THR A 288 3.46 23.36 -9.59
CA THR A 288 2.06 23.64 -9.22
C THR A 288 1.57 22.68 -8.14
N GLN A 289 0.38 22.93 -7.59
CA GLN A 289 -0.29 21.99 -6.70
C GLN A 289 -0.50 20.62 -7.35
N ASP A 290 -0.86 20.57 -8.63
CA ASP A 290 -1.00 19.31 -9.39
C ASP A 290 0.31 18.55 -9.53
N ASP A 291 1.45 19.27 -9.64
CA ASP A 291 2.76 18.64 -9.63
C ASP A 291 3.09 18.03 -8.26
N LEU A 292 2.68 18.72 -7.18
CA LEU A 292 2.87 18.20 -5.82
C LEU A 292 1.98 16.98 -5.56
N ASP A 293 0.71 17.01 -5.95
CA ASP A 293 -0.19 15.85 -5.87
C ASP A 293 0.38 14.64 -6.63
N TYR A 294 0.91 14.91 -7.82
CA TYR A 294 1.56 13.86 -8.60
C TYR A 294 2.84 13.34 -7.93
N HIS A 295 3.66 14.22 -7.38
CA HIS A 295 4.86 13.85 -6.63
C HIS A 295 4.52 12.97 -5.42
N LEU A 296 3.48 13.30 -4.65
CA LEU A 296 2.99 12.47 -3.52
C LEU A 296 2.65 11.05 -3.97
N SER A 297 2.10 10.88 -5.18
CA SER A 297 1.81 9.56 -5.73
C SER A 297 3.06 8.73 -6.06
N THR A 298 4.25 9.35 -6.06
CA THR A 298 5.54 8.70 -6.29
C THR A 298 6.32 8.40 -5.00
N LEU A 299 5.74 8.68 -3.84
CA LEU A 299 6.29 8.35 -2.53
C LEU A 299 5.73 7.01 -2.07
N PHE A 300 6.59 6.14 -1.59
CA PHE A 300 6.26 4.75 -1.25
C PHE A 300 6.65 4.38 0.19
N PRO A 301 6.40 5.24 1.22
CA PRO A 301 6.68 4.87 2.59
C PRO A 301 5.73 3.76 3.08
N PRO A 302 6.05 3.08 4.18
CA PRO A 302 5.17 2.08 4.80
C PRO A 302 3.81 2.63 5.23
N VAL A 303 3.74 3.92 5.55
CA VAL A 303 2.48 4.66 5.80
C VAL A 303 2.53 5.97 5.03
N ARG A 304 1.49 6.22 4.24
CA ARG A 304 1.36 7.44 3.41
C ARG A 304 0.13 8.25 3.83
N ALA A 305 0.31 9.56 4.03
CA ALA A 305 -0.79 10.48 4.25
C ALA A 305 -1.28 11.03 2.89
N ARG A 306 -2.57 10.80 2.57
CA ARG A 306 -3.18 11.19 1.28
C ARG A 306 -4.65 11.63 1.45
N GLY A 307 -4.93 12.46 2.45
CA GLY A 307 -6.29 12.79 2.86
C GLY A 307 -6.91 11.73 3.78
N TYR A 308 -6.23 10.61 3.90
CA TYR A 308 -6.44 9.49 4.82
C TYR A 308 -5.06 8.88 5.13
N LEU A 309 -4.99 7.95 6.05
CA LEU A 309 -3.77 7.20 6.36
C LEU A 309 -3.80 5.86 5.62
N GLU A 310 -2.83 5.65 4.77
CA GLU A 310 -2.70 4.47 3.92
C GLU A 310 -1.58 3.59 4.45
N VAL A 311 -1.95 2.46 5.01
CA VAL A 311 -1.02 1.40 5.48
C VAL A 311 -0.58 0.58 4.29
N ARG A 312 0.72 0.50 4.01
CA ARG A 312 1.29 -0.09 2.79
C ARG A 312 2.29 -1.22 3.05
N TYR A 313 2.57 -1.52 4.30
CA TYR A 313 3.62 -2.47 4.70
C TYR A 313 3.18 -3.94 4.72
N LEU A 314 1.91 -4.23 4.42
CA LEU A 314 1.41 -5.60 4.39
C LEU A 314 1.66 -6.24 3.03
N ASP A 315 2.17 -7.46 3.01
CA ASP A 315 2.25 -8.26 1.80
C ASP A 315 0.83 -8.64 1.33
N ALA A 316 0.66 -8.89 0.04
CA ALA A 316 -0.55 -9.52 -0.47
C ALA A 316 -0.82 -10.82 0.30
N GLN A 317 -2.07 -11.06 0.61
CA GLN A 317 -2.52 -12.27 1.28
C GLN A 317 -3.21 -13.20 0.27
N PRO A 318 -3.29 -14.51 0.56
CA PRO A 318 -4.19 -15.38 -0.19
C PRO A 318 -5.59 -14.76 -0.28
N PRO A 319 -6.32 -14.93 -1.42
CA PRO A 319 -7.63 -14.30 -1.60
C PRO A 319 -8.65 -14.56 -0.49
N GLY A 320 -8.53 -15.67 0.24
CA GLY A 320 -9.37 -15.97 1.40
C GLY A 320 -8.84 -15.45 2.75
N GLU A 321 -7.65 -14.84 2.82
CA GLU A 321 -7.04 -14.41 4.09
C GLU A 321 -6.88 -12.87 4.22
N TRP A 322 -7.19 -12.12 3.17
CA TRP A 322 -7.04 -10.66 3.15
C TRP A 322 -7.83 -9.94 4.25
N ILE A 323 -8.95 -10.52 4.70
CA ILE A 323 -9.81 -9.92 5.74
C ILE A 323 -9.12 -9.83 7.10
N ALA A 324 -8.14 -10.71 7.38
CA ALA A 324 -7.51 -10.77 8.70
C ALA A 324 -6.67 -9.53 9.03
N PRO A 325 -5.67 -9.10 8.22
CA PRO A 325 -4.94 -7.87 8.50
C PRO A 325 -5.84 -6.61 8.46
N VAL A 326 -6.87 -6.60 7.61
CA VAL A 326 -7.87 -5.52 7.55
C VAL A 326 -8.67 -5.46 8.86
N GLY A 327 -9.20 -6.58 9.32
CA GLY A 327 -9.95 -6.68 10.57
C GLY A 327 -9.10 -6.32 11.79
N VAL A 328 -7.84 -6.78 11.84
CA VAL A 328 -6.89 -6.43 12.90
C VAL A 328 -6.67 -4.92 12.98
N LEU A 329 -6.34 -4.28 11.86
CA LEU A 329 -6.12 -2.83 11.83
C LEU A 329 -7.38 -2.04 12.15
N ALA A 330 -8.53 -2.43 11.57
CA ALA A 330 -9.79 -1.75 11.81
C ALA A 330 -10.24 -1.86 13.28
N ALA A 331 -10.09 -3.03 13.90
CA ALA A 331 -10.43 -3.25 15.31
C ALA A 331 -9.56 -2.41 16.24
N LEU A 332 -8.23 -2.37 16.00
CA LEU A 332 -7.30 -1.55 16.79
C LEU A 332 -7.57 -0.06 16.62
N LEU A 333 -7.75 0.41 15.39
CA LEU A 333 -7.98 1.83 15.09
C LEU A 333 -9.38 2.32 15.46
N GLY A 334 -10.33 1.42 15.62
CA GLY A 334 -11.69 1.71 16.08
C GLY A 334 -11.85 1.82 17.61
N ASP A 335 -10.82 1.44 18.37
CA ASP A 335 -10.84 1.41 19.84
C ASP A 335 -9.56 2.04 20.41
N ASP A 336 -9.69 3.22 21.02
CA ASP A 336 -8.54 3.98 21.52
C ASP A 336 -7.77 3.25 22.64
N ALA A 337 -8.46 2.49 23.48
CA ALA A 337 -7.82 1.73 24.54
C ALA A 337 -7.01 0.55 23.96
N ALA A 338 -7.61 -0.17 22.99
CA ALA A 338 -6.91 -1.24 22.29
C ALA A 338 -5.69 -0.69 21.50
N LEU A 339 -5.86 0.47 20.83
CA LEU A 339 -4.79 1.11 20.09
C LEU A 339 -3.63 1.52 21.00
N SER A 340 -3.91 2.09 22.18
CA SER A 340 -2.89 2.47 23.17
C SER A 340 -2.11 1.26 23.65
N LEU A 341 -2.81 0.18 24.06
CA LEU A 341 -2.19 -1.06 24.52
C LEU A 341 -1.35 -1.73 23.41
N ALA A 342 -1.87 -1.74 22.17
CA ALA A 342 -1.15 -2.30 21.05
C ALA A 342 0.14 -1.49 20.72
N ARG A 343 0.06 -0.14 20.82
CA ARG A 343 1.22 0.72 20.64
C ARG A 343 2.29 0.45 21.71
N GLU A 344 1.89 0.32 22.97
CA GLU A 344 2.82 -0.04 24.05
C GLU A 344 3.51 -1.39 23.81
N ALA A 345 2.76 -2.39 23.34
CA ALA A 345 3.31 -3.70 22.98
C ALA A 345 4.33 -3.63 21.83
N CYS A 346 4.34 -2.55 21.04
CA CYS A 346 5.29 -2.34 19.95
C CYS A 346 6.60 -1.65 20.39
N GLU A 347 6.69 -1.07 21.60
CA GLU A 347 7.86 -0.29 22.03
C GLU A 347 9.20 -1.03 21.86
N PRO A 348 9.33 -2.34 22.12
CA PRO A 348 10.59 -3.06 21.94
C PRO A 348 11.05 -3.20 20.48
N VAL A 349 10.13 -2.94 19.51
CA VAL A 349 10.36 -3.22 18.09
C VAL A 349 10.06 -2.04 17.15
N LEU A 350 9.92 -0.82 17.66
CA LEU A 350 9.48 0.37 16.89
C LEU A 350 10.35 0.51 15.66
N ASP A 351 11.45 0.73 15.41
CA ASP A 351 12.17 0.98 14.16
C ASP A 351 12.73 -0.30 13.50
N ARG A 352 12.23 -1.50 13.87
CA ARG A 352 12.80 -2.78 13.41
C ARG A 352 12.25 -3.28 12.05
N TRP A 353 12.02 -2.36 11.12
CA TRP A 353 11.46 -2.65 9.81
C TRP A 353 12.29 -3.64 8.98
N ASP A 354 13.62 -3.47 8.93
CA ASP A 354 14.51 -4.39 8.20
C ASP A 354 14.54 -5.78 8.84
N ALA A 355 14.54 -5.84 10.17
CA ALA A 355 14.47 -7.11 10.90
C ALA A 355 13.12 -7.82 10.64
N ALA A 356 12.02 -7.07 10.65
CA ALA A 356 10.70 -7.60 10.34
C ALA A 356 10.63 -8.17 8.92
N ALA A 357 11.12 -7.44 7.92
CA ALA A 357 11.19 -7.91 6.54
C ALA A 357 12.12 -9.12 6.40
N ARG A 358 13.26 -9.14 7.10
CA ARG A 358 14.26 -10.21 7.00
C ARG A 358 13.83 -11.48 7.70
N HIS A 359 13.41 -11.38 8.94
CA HIS A 359 13.23 -12.52 9.83
C HIS A 359 11.77 -12.87 10.09
N GLY A 360 10.84 -11.92 9.90
CA GLY A 360 9.44 -12.14 10.23
C GLY A 360 9.28 -12.57 11.69
N LEU A 361 8.44 -13.55 11.93
CA LEU A 361 8.19 -14.13 13.26
C LEU A 361 9.34 -15.04 13.77
N ALA A 362 10.37 -15.30 13.00
CA ALA A 362 11.57 -15.97 13.51
C ALA A 362 12.41 -15.09 14.44
N ASP A 363 12.21 -13.77 14.43
CA ASP A 363 12.75 -12.86 15.43
C ASP A 363 11.88 -12.87 16.69
N SER A 364 12.43 -13.26 17.82
CA SER A 364 11.68 -13.48 19.06
C SER A 364 11.01 -12.20 19.61
N ALA A 365 11.65 -11.04 19.46
CA ALA A 365 11.08 -9.77 19.93
C ALA A 365 9.88 -9.36 19.03
N LEU A 366 10.02 -9.51 17.71
CA LEU A 366 8.92 -9.26 16.77
C LEU A 366 7.79 -10.26 16.99
N ALA A 367 8.07 -11.55 17.21
CA ALA A 367 7.08 -12.56 17.50
C ALA A 367 6.28 -12.24 18.79
N ALA A 368 6.97 -11.86 19.87
CA ALA A 368 6.32 -11.51 21.14
C ALA A 368 5.43 -10.27 20.99
N SER A 369 5.92 -9.23 20.32
CA SER A 369 5.15 -8.01 20.04
C SER A 369 3.94 -8.32 19.15
N ALA A 370 4.13 -9.04 18.05
CA ALA A 370 3.06 -9.44 17.14
C ALA A 370 2.00 -10.27 17.86
N ALA A 371 2.39 -11.25 18.68
CA ALA A 371 1.46 -12.06 19.45
C ALA A 371 0.60 -11.21 20.41
N THR A 372 1.22 -10.22 21.07
CA THR A 372 0.49 -9.32 21.97
C THR A 372 -0.48 -8.43 21.20
N VAL A 373 -0.03 -7.80 20.11
CA VAL A 373 -0.87 -6.96 19.24
C VAL A 373 -2.06 -7.75 18.67
N LEU A 374 -1.83 -8.96 18.19
CA LEU A 374 -2.88 -9.80 17.61
C LEU A 374 -3.91 -10.24 18.67
N ARG A 375 -3.50 -10.54 19.90
CA ARG A 375 -4.44 -10.87 21.00
C ARG A 375 -5.30 -9.67 21.38
N ILE A 376 -4.72 -8.47 21.44
CA ILE A 376 -5.46 -7.23 21.67
C ILE A 376 -6.48 -7.01 20.55
N ALA A 377 -6.06 -7.18 19.28
CA ALA A 377 -6.95 -7.04 18.14
C ALA A 377 -8.11 -8.03 18.17
N LEU A 378 -7.88 -9.31 18.53
CA LEU A 378 -8.96 -10.29 18.68
C LEU A 378 -10.01 -9.86 19.72
N THR A 379 -9.56 -9.31 20.85
CA THR A 379 -10.49 -8.79 21.88
C THR A 379 -11.25 -7.56 21.37
N ALA A 380 -10.62 -6.72 20.54
CA ALA A 380 -11.24 -5.53 19.96
C ALA A 380 -12.22 -5.86 18.82
N LEU A 381 -12.05 -6.99 18.12
CA LEU A 381 -12.96 -7.43 17.05
C LEU A 381 -14.41 -7.55 17.49
N ASP A 382 -14.67 -7.92 18.75
CA ASP A 382 -16.03 -8.03 19.30
C ASP A 382 -16.76 -6.69 19.35
N ARG A 383 -16.04 -5.58 19.27
CA ARG A 383 -16.60 -4.21 19.26
C ARG A 383 -16.79 -3.64 17.85
N THR A 384 -16.44 -4.41 16.84
CA THR A 384 -16.70 -4.04 15.44
C THR A 384 -18.10 -4.42 15.00
N ASP A 385 -18.56 -3.86 13.89
CA ASP A 385 -19.87 -4.18 13.29
C ASP A 385 -19.83 -5.44 12.37
N LEU A 386 -18.75 -6.21 12.42
CA LEU A 386 -18.62 -7.45 11.65
C LEU A 386 -19.65 -8.50 12.05
N GLU A 387 -20.12 -9.27 11.07
CA GLU A 387 -20.94 -10.46 11.34
C GLU A 387 -20.16 -11.50 12.15
N PRO A 388 -20.81 -12.29 13.03
CA PRO A 388 -20.15 -13.32 13.81
C PRO A 388 -19.30 -14.28 12.97
N ALA A 389 -19.82 -14.77 11.84
CA ALA A 389 -19.10 -15.68 10.95
C ALA A 389 -17.81 -15.04 10.38
N THR A 390 -17.84 -13.75 10.03
CA THR A 390 -16.65 -13.04 9.54
C THR A 390 -15.64 -12.82 10.67
N ARG A 391 -16.11 -12.55 11.90
CA ARG A 391 -15.20 -12.46 13.07
C ARG A 391 -14.54 -13.80 13.37
N ASP A 392 -15.29 -14.90 13.28
CA ASP A 392 -14.76 -16.26 13.48
C ASP A 392 -13.71 -16.61 12.40
N GLU A 393 -13.96 -16.24 11.15
CA GLU A 393 -13.00 -16.42 10.06
C GLU A 393 -11.70 -15.63 10.31
N ILE A 394 -11.80 -14.33 10.62
CA ILE A 394 -10.63 -13.50 10.98
C ILE A 394 -9.91 -14.11 12.18
N SER A 395 -10.64 -14.50 13.22
CA SER A 395 -10.08 -15.11 14.42
C SER A 395 -9.32 -16.39 14.09
N GLY A 396 -9.85 -17.24 13.23
CA GLY A 396 -9.19 -18.47 12.79
C GLY A 396 -7.87 -18.20 12.06
N ILE A 397 -7.84 -17.20 11.17
CA ILE A 397 -6.62 -16.79 10.46
C ILE A 397 -5.60 -16.23 11.47
N VAL A 398 -6.02 -15.32 12.35
CA VAL A 398 -5.15 -14.71 13.36
C VAL A 398 -4.60 -15.77 14.32
N GLN A 399 -5.38 -16.77 14.72
CA GLN A 399 -4.90 -17.88 15.57
C GLN A 399 -3.78 -18.68 14.89
N ARG A 400 -3.84 -18.89 13.58
CA ARG A 400 -2.72 -19.52 12.83
C ARG A 400 -1.45 -18.66 12.89
N ARG A 401 -1.57 -17.33 12.78
CA ARG A 401 -0.44 -16.40 12.92
C ARG A 401 0.12 -16.38 14.34
N LEU A 402 -0.75 -16.46 15.35
CA LEU A 402 -0.35 -16.58 16.75
C LEU A 402 0.40 -17.90 17.02
N ALA A 403 -0.07 -19.03 16.50
CA ALA A 403 0.62 -20.30 16.63
C ALA A 403 2.04 -20.24 16.04
N ALA A 404 2.19 -19.59 14.88
CA ALA A 404 3.50 -19.37 14.27
C ALA A 404 4.40 -18.44 15.11
N ALA A 405 3.86 -17.39 15.73
CA ALA A 405 4.60 -16.49 16.62
C ALA A 405 5.05 -17.17 17.91
N ASP A 406 4.24 -18.07 18.44
CA ASP A 406 4.56 -18.88 19.65
C ASP A 406 5.51 -20.06 19.34
N GLY A 407 6.00 -20.21 18.10
CA GLY A 407 6.87 -21.31 17.67
C GLY A 407 6.18 -22.68 17.60
N ARG A 408 4.85 -22.70 17.63
CA ARG A 408 4.06 -23.91 17.45
C ARG A 408 3.80 -24.11 15.95
N GLN A 409 4.24 -25.25 15.40
CA GLN A 409 3.84 -25.62 14.04
C GLN A 409 2.32 -25.80 13.98
N PRO A 410 1.66 -25.29 12.93
CA PRO A 410 0.22 -25.47 12.73
C PRO A 410 -0.18 -26.92 12.53
#